data_eb7fd68b12f07c71e48f01665755715e
#
_entry.id   eb7fd68b12f07c71e48f01665755715e
#
_cell.length_a   1.000
_cell.length_b   1.000
_cell.length_c   1.000
_cell.angle_alpha   90.00
_cell.angle_beta   90.00
_cell.angle_gamma   90.00
#
_symmetry.space_group_name_H-M   'P 1'
#
loop_
_entity.id
_entity.type
_entity.pdbx_description
1 polymer ?
#
loop_
_entity_poly.entity_id
_entity_poly.type
_entity_poly.pdbx_seq_one_letter_code
_entity_poly.pdbx_strand_id
1 'polypeptide(L)'
;MDELKHIAVVAGLIYKEDKYLIGRRKPDDLGGGYWEFPGGKLEKGEEVENCLRRELFEEIGVIAKRYSFFDSYDYKYPTKIYNLHFYLVHHFDGEITMNVHDKIEWVSFNELKNYKLLPGDIPLLEKLYKKHKE
;
A
#
# COMPACT_ATOMS: atom_id res chain seq x y z
N MET A 1 22.15 11.06 21.52
CA MET A 1 20.92 10.29 21.29
C MET A 1 20.61 10.30 19.81
N ASP A 2 20.51 9.14 19.24
CA ASP A 2 20.24 9.06 17.82
C ASP A 2 18.76 9.29 17.52
N GLU A 3 18.48 10.20 16.63
CA GLU A 3 17.12 10.41 16.16
C GLU A 3 16.72 9.25 15.26
N LEU A 4 15.45 8.83 15.37
CA LEU A 4 14.92 7.81 14.50
C LEU A 4 14.77 8.37 13.09
N LYS A 5 15.17 7.58 12.11
CA LYS A 5 15.03 7.95 10.71
C LYS A 5 13.56 7.85 10.28
N HIS A 6 13.06 8.91 9.67
CA HIS A 6 11.71 8.93 9.09
C HIS A 6 11.75 8.55 7.62
N ILE A 7 10.89 7.62 7.23
CA ILE A 7 10.79 7.15 5.86
C ILE A 7 9.35 7.30 5.40
N ALA A 8 9.11 8.18 4.44
CA ALA A 8 7.78 8.38 3.88
C ALA A 8 7.48 7.30 2.83
N VAL A 9 6.30 6.69 2.96
CA VAL A 9 5.84 5.62 2.09
C VAL A 9 4.41 5.90 1.69
N VAL A 10 4.06 5.65 0.42
CA VAL A 10 2.70 5.75 -0.05
C VAL A 10 2.23 4.37 -0.53
N ALA A 11 0.96 4.06 -0.28
CA ALA A 11 0.33 2.83 -0.75
C ALA A 11 -1.01 3.13 -1.39
N GLY A 12 -1.34 2.38 -2.44
CA GLY A 12 -2.60 2.51 -3.15
C GLY A 12 -3.59 1.44 -2.73
N LEU A 13 -4.75 1.86 -2.26
CA LEU A 13 -5.86 0.99 -1.97
C LEU A 13 -6.70 0.91 -3.25
N ILE A 14 -6.32 -0.02 -4.13
CA ILE A 14 -6.98 -0.18 -5.42
C ILE A 14 -8.24 -0.99 -5.21
N TYR A 15 -9.37 -0.37 -5.47
CA TYR A 15 -10.69 -0.92 -5.14
C TYR A 15 -11.51 -1.12 -6.41
N LYS A 16 -12.02 -2.35 -6.57
CA LYS A 16 -12.85 -2.70 -7.73
C LYS A 16 -13.76 -3.86 -7.36
N GLU A 17 -15.06 -3.73 -7.65
CA GLU A 17 -16.02 -4.79 -7.42
C GLU A 17 -15.99 -5.33 -5.98
N ASP A 18 -15.95 -4.41 -5.01
CA ASP A 18 -15.93 -4.70 -3.57
C ASP A 18 -14.68 -5.44 -3.09
N LYS A 19 -13.60 -5.37 -3.86
CA LYS A 19 -12.33 -6.02 -3.51
C LYS A 19 -11.16 -5.06 -3.60
N TYR A 20 -10.16 -5.32 -2.75
CA TYR A 20 -8.90 -4.59 -2.74
C TYR A 20 -7.79 -5.45 -3.33
N LEU A 21 -6.87 -4.80 -4.03
CA LEU A 21 -5.71 -5.49 -4.61
C LEU A 21 -4.58 -5.53 -3.59
N ILE A 22 -4.06 -6.71 -3.32
CA ILE A 22 -2.86 -6.88 -2.49
C ILE A 22 -1.85 -7.77 -3.20
N GLY A 23 -0.58 -7.59 -2.86
CA GLY A 23 0.50 -8.37 -3.43
C GLY A 23 1.36 -8.99 -2.35
N ARG A 24 1.86 -10.20 -2.60
CA ARG A 24 2.76 -10.89 -1.68
C ARG A 24 4.21 -10.61 -2.07
N ARG A 25 5.00 -10.20 -1.09
CA ARG A 25 6.42 -9.92 -1.29
C ARG A 25 7.18 -11.22 -1.54
N LYS A 26 8.16 -11.17 -2.45
CA LYS A 26 8.98 -12.34 -2.78
C LYS A 26 9.72 -12.85 -1.55
N PRO A 27 9.95 -14.18 -1.44
CA PRO A 27 10.54 -14.76 -0.24
C PRO A 27 11.91 -14.19 0.15
N ASP A 28 12.70 -13.75 -0.81
CA ASP A 28 14.04 -13.22 -0.59
C ASP A 28 14.06 -11.69 -0.37
N ASP A 29 12.90 -11.03 -0.45
CA ASP A 29 12.79 -9.61 -0.14
C ASP A 29 12.66 -9.41 1.38
N LEU A 30 12.97 -8.20 1.84
CA LEU A 30 12.67 -7.81 3.21
C LEU A 30 11.15 -7.88 3.40
N GLY A 31 10.70 -8.62 4.41
CA GLY A 31 9.26 -8.86 4.60
C GLY A 31 8.71 -9.92 3.65
N GLY A 32 9.57 -10.80 3.11
CA GLY A 32 9.14 -11.85 2.21
C GLY A 32 8.04 -12.74 2.77
N GLY A 33 7.06 -13.07 1.94
CA GLY A 33 5.90 -13.85 2.34
C GLY A 33 4.77 -13.03 2.93
N TYR A 34 5.02 -11.77 3.30
CA TYR A 34 3.95 -10.87 3.77
C TYR A 34 3.22 -10.25 2.59
N TRP A 35 1.95 -9.95 2.82
CA TRP A 35 1.11 -9.26 1.85
C TRP A 35 1.07 -7.77 2.14
N GLU A 36 0.89 -6.96 1.10
CA GLU A 36 0.89 -5.51 1.23
C GLU A 36 0.01 -4.87 0.16
N PHE A 37 -0.40 -3.64 0.41
CA PHE A 37 -0.98 -2.81 -0.63
C PHE A 37 0.16 -2.26 -1.50
N PRO A 38 0.02 -2.24 -2.83
CA PRO A 38 1.10 -1.75 -3.71
C PRO A 38 1.48 -0.31 -3.41
N GLY A 39 2.76 -0.03 -3.48
CA GLY A 39 3.28 1.32 -3.23
C GLY A 39 4.77 1.28 -2.95
N GLY A 40 5.29 2.36 -2.41
CA GLY A 40 6.72 2.41 -2.11
C GLY A 40 7.16 3.71 -1.48
N LYS A 41 8.46 3.85 -1.35
CA LYS A 41 9.08 4.98 -0.68
C LYS A 41 9.14 6.20 -1.57
N LEU A 42 8.91 7.37 -0.99
CA LEU A 42 9.11 8.63 -1.69
C LEU A 42 10.59 8.85 -1.97
N GLU A 43 10.89 9.35 -3.15
CA GLU A 43 12.22 9.80 -3.50
C GLU A 43 12.40 11.25 -3.02
N LYS A 44 13.64 11.68 -2.89
CA LYS A 44 13.95 13.03 -2.43
C LYS A 44 13.27 14.07 -3.32
N GLY A 45 12.48 14.96 -2.71
CA GLY A 45 11.78 16.03 -3.43
C GLY A 45 10.52 15.58 -4.14
N GLU A 46 10.14 14.31 -4.01
CA GLU A 46 8.95 13.78 -4.66
C GLU A 46 7.71 14.07 -3.84
N GLU A 47 6.63 14.50 -4.50
CA GLU A 47 5.34 14.67 -3.86
C GLU A 47 4.67 13.31 -3.69
N VAL A 48 3.84 13.17 -2.64
CA VAL A 48 3.19 11.91 -2.31
C VAL A 48 2.38 11.35 -3.48
N GLU A 49 1.59 12.20 -4.15
CA GLU A 49 0.75 11.74 -5.25
C GLU A 49 1.55 11.32 -6.47
N ASN A 50 2.67 11.99 -6.73
CA ASN A 50 3.57 11.60 -7.82
C ASN A 50 4.22 10.25 -7.50
N CYS A 51 4.57 10.02 -6.24
CA CYS A 51 5.10 8.75 -5.79
C CYS A 51 4.06 7.63 -5.97
N LEU A 52 2.81 7.90 -5.61
CA LEU A 52 1.73 6.94 -5.80
C LEU A 52 1.64 6.49 -7.26
N ARG A 53 1.58 7.45 -8.17
CA ARG A 53 1.48 7.14 -9.61
C ARG A 53 2.70 6.37 -10.11
N ARG A 54 3.90 6.79 -9.71
CA ARG A 54 5.15 6.14 -10.14
C ARG A 54 5.23 4.71 -9.62
N GLU A 55 4.98 4.52 -8.33
CA GLU A 55 5.09 3.19 -7.72
C GLU A 55 4.05 2.21 -8.26
N LEU A 56 2.81 2.65 -8.45
CA LEU A 56 1.79 1.78 -9.01
C LEU A 56 2.13 1.38 -10.44
N PHE A 57 2.69 2.30 -11.22
CA PHE A 57 3.12 1.97 -12.58
C PHE A 57 4.30 0.98 -12.56
N GLU A 58 5.29 1.21 -11.69
CA GLU A 58 6.46 0.33 -11.60
C GLU A 58 6.09 -1.07 -11.10
N GLU A 59 5.26 -1.15 -10.08
CA GLU A 59 4.98 -2.43 -9.41
C GLU A 59 3.92 -3.27 -10.10
N ILE A 60 2.86 -2.64 -10.58
CA ILE A 60 1.73 -3.39 -11.17
C ILE A 60 1.30 -2.90 -12.55
N GLY A 61 2.04 -1.97 -13.15
CA GLY A 61 1.82 -1.57 -14.54
C GLY A 61 0.60 -0.73 -14.81
N VAL A 62 -0.04 -0.15 -13.79
CA VAL A 62 -1.25 0.63 -14.00
C VAL A 62 -1.00 2.11 -13.85
N ILE A 63 -1.84 2.91 -14.52
CA ILE A 63 -1.81 4.37 -14.44
C ILE A 63 -3.00 4.80 -13.59
N ALA A 64 -2.74 5.30 -12.38
CA ALA A 64 -3.78 5.79 -11.49
C ALA A 64 -4.38 7.07 -12.09
N LYS A 65 -5.70 7.05 -12.32
CA LYS A 65 -6.40 8.17 -12.97
C LYS A 65 -7.25 8.97 -12.01
N ARG A 66 -7.95 8.30 -11.09
CA ARG A 66 -8.76 8.99 -10.09
C ARG A 66 -8.47 8.35 -8.74
N TYR A 67 -8.02 9.18 -7.82
CA TYR A 67 -7.64 8.73 -6.49
C TYR A 67 -7.86 9.85 -5.49
N SER A 68 -8.02 9.49 -4.22
CA SER A 68 -8.22 10.45 -3.15
C SER A 68 -7.49 9.98 -1.89
N PHE A 69 -7.02 10.94 -1.12
CA PHE A 69 -6.38 10.64 0.16
C PHE A 69 -7.36 9.92 1.08
N PHE A 70 -6.89 8.83 1.69
CA PHE A 70 -7.72 8.09 2.64
C PHE A 70 -7.27 8.35 4.08
N ASP A 71 -6.01 8.06 4.40
CA ASP A 71 -5.49 8.26 5.75
C ASP A 71 -3.96 8.23 5.75
N SER A 72 -3.39 8.72 6.84
CA SER A 72 -1.95 8.61 7.08
C SER A 72 -1.70 8.42 8.56
N TYR A 73 -0.64 7.70 8.88
CA TYR A 73 -0.20 7.51 10.25
C TYR A 73 1.26 7.08 10.26
N ASP A 74 1.89 7.19 11.43
CA ASP A 74 3.25 6.73 11.62
C ASP A 74 3.25 5.32 12.20
N TYR A 75 4.17 4.50 11.72
CA TYR A 75 4.39 3.17 12.27
C TYR A 75 5.85 3.06 12.69
N LYS A 76 6.06 2.82 13.99
CA LYS A 76 7.40 2.85 14.59
C LYS A 76 8.04 1.48 14.66
N TYR A 77 9.25 1.38 14.12
CA TYR A 77 10.15 0.24 14.32
C TYR A 77 11.28 0.67 15.28
N PRO A 78 12.08 -0.27 15.80
CA PRO A 78 13.14 0.10 16.77
C PRO A 78 14.10 1.18 16.27
N THR A 79 14.45 1.19 14.98
CA THR A 79 15.46 2.10 14.44
C THR A 79 14.93 3.13 13.45
N LYS A 80 13.62 3.09 13.14
CA LYS A 80 13.05 3.97 12.14
C LYS A 80 11.55 4.12 12.32
N ILE A 81 11.01 5.20 11.75
CA ILE A 81 9.58 5.46 11.74
C ILE A 81 9.15 5.54 10.27
N TYR A 82 8.15 4.76 9.90
CA TYR A 82 7.53 4.89 8.58
C TYR A 82 6.35 5.86 8.67
N ASN A 83 6.37 6.88 7.82
CA ASN A 83 5.24 7.80 7.68
C ASN A 83 4.41 7.26 6.52
N LEU A 84 3.33 6.56 6.83
CA LEU A 84 2.51 5.84 5.85
C LEU A 84 1.36 6.72 5.36
N HIS A 85 1.22 6.80 4.05
CA HIS A 85 0.16 7.54 3.38
C HIS A 85 -0.64 6.59 2.51
N PHE A 86 -1.97 6.58 2.68
CA PHE A 86 -2.84 5.67 1.94
C PHE A 86 -3.82 6.45 1.09
N TYR A 87 -3.91 6.08 -0.18
CA TYR A 87 -4.84 6.68 -1.13
C TYR A 87 -5.79 5.62 -1.67
N LEU A 88 -7.07 5.98 -1.76
CA LEU A 88 -8.04 5.16 -2.47
C LEU A 88 -7.86 5.42 -3.96
N VAL A 89 -7.75 4.36 -4.74
CA VAL A 89 -7.63 4.46 -6.20
C VAL A 89 -8.95 3.99 -6.79
N HIS A 90 -9.73 4.96 -7.30
CA HIS A 90 -11.09 4.71 -7.81
C HIS A 90 -11.09 4.28 -9.26
N HIS A 91 -10.09 4.71 -10.02
CA HIS A 91 -9.99 4.36 -11.44
C HIS A 91 -8.52 4.33 -11.86
N PHE A 92 -8.19 3.33 -12.66
CA PHE A 92 -6.87 3.19 -13.25
C PHE A 92 -6.99 2.67 -14.69
N ASP A 93 -6.00 2.99 -15.52
CA ASP A 93 -5.85 2.46 -16.87
C ASP A 93 -4.73 1.44 -16.90
N GLY A 94 -4.84 0.50 -17.83
CA GLY A 94 -3.81 -0.53 -18.04
C GLY A 94 -4.20 -1.86 -17.43
N GLU A 95 -3.46 -2.88 -17.84
CA GLU A 95 -3.63 -4.23 -17.30
C GLU A 95 -2.65 -4.46 -16.17
N ILE A 96 -3.13 -5.08 -15.09
CA ILE A 96 -2.30 -5.35 -13.93
C ILE A 96 -1.23 -6.39 -14.29
N THR A 97 0.03 -6.04 -14.00
CA THR A 97 1.17 -6.93 -14.17
C THR A 97 1.82 -7.15 -12.81
N MET A 98 2.51 -8.28 -12.68
CA MET A 98 3.17 -8.64 -11.42
C MET A 98 4.67 -8.46 -11.59
N ASN A 99 5.16 -7.25 -11.33
CA ASN A 99 6.55 -6.88 -11.58
C ASN A 99 7.47 -7.12 -10.39
N VAL A 100 6.96 -7.01 -9.17
CA VAL A 100 7.78 -7.09 -7.94
C VAL A 100 7.26 -8.10 -6.92
N HIS A 101 6.01 -8.52 -7.04
CA HIS A 101 5.41 -9.49 -6.11
C HIS A 101 5.48 -10.89 -6.70
N ASP A 102 5.38 -11.92 -5.87
CA ASP A 102 5.28 -13.30 -6.37
C ASP A 102 3.84 -13.78 -6.48
N LYS A 103 2.90 -13.00 -5.96
CA LYS A 103 1.47 -13.29 -6.08
C LYS A 103 0.68 -12.00 -5.90
N ILE A 104 -0.43 -11.86 -6.64
CA ILE A 104 -1.35 -10.72 -6.53
C ILE A 104 -2.75 -11.28 -6.44
N GLU A 105 -3.56 -10.74 -5.53
CA GLU A 105 -4.94 -11.17 -5.35
C GLU A 105 -5.88 -10.00 -5.11
N TRP A 106 -7.10 -10.13 -5.60
CA TRP A 106 -8.22 -9.26 -5.25
C TRP A 106 -8.93 -9.88 -4.05
N VAL A 107 -9.04 -9.12 -2.96
CA VAL A 107 -9.54 -9.64 -1.69
C VAL A 107 -10.66 -8.76 -1.17
N SER A 108 -11.78 -9.36 -0.80
CA SER A 108 -12.88 -8.61 -0.19
C SER A 108 -12.41 -8.05 1.16
N PHE A 109 -12.99 -6.92 1.54
CA PHE A 109 -12.63 -6.28 2.78
C PHE A 109 -12.67 -7.23 3.99
N ASN A 110 -13.72 -8.04 4.07
CA ASN A 110 -13.89 -8.95 5.21
C ASN A 110 -12.82 -10.04 5.30
N GLU A 111 -12.15 -10.33 4.21
CA GLU A 111 -11.12 -11.37 4.16
C GLU A 111 -9.70 -10.84 4.30
N LEU A 112 -9.50 -9.52 4.24
CA LEU A 112 -8.16 -8.94 4.39
C LEU A 112 -7.47 -9.37 5.68
N LYS A 113 -8.23 -9.50 6.77
CA LYS A 113 -7.70 -9.93 8.08
C LYS A 113 -7.15 -11.35 8.07
N ASN A 114 -7.49 -12.15 7.07
CA ASN A 114 -7.04 -13.53 6.97
C ASN A 114 -5.69 -13.65 6.24
N TYR A 115 -5.19 -12.54 5.72
CA TYR A 115 -3.90 -12.49 5.05
C TYR A 115 -2.83 -12.00 6.00
N LYS A 116 -1.61 -12.48 5.81
CA LYS A 116 -0.47 -12.05 6.63
C LYS A 116 0.03 -10.71 6.11
N LEU A 117 -0.65 -9.63 6.49
CA LEU A 117 -0.31 -8.28 6.07
C LEU A 117 0.93 -7.77 6.80
N LEU A 118 1.70 -6.90 6.13
CA LEU A 118 2.81 -6.22 6.79
C LEU A 118 2.30 -5.50 8.04
N PRO A 119 3.07 -5.52 9.14
CA PRO A 119 2.63 -4.90 10.40
C PRO A 119 2.16 -3.46 10.25
N GLY A 120 2.82 -2.67 9.38
CA GLY A 120 2.45 -1.28 9.16
C GLY A 120 1.09 -1.10 8.50
N ASP A 121 0.57 -2.12 7.83
CA ASP A 121 -0.73 -2.06 7.16
C ASP A 121 -1.89 -2.53 8.06
N ILE A 122 -1.58 -3.17 9.17
CA ILE A 122 -2.62 -3.72 10.06
C ILE A 122 -3.52 -2.63 10.65
N PRO A 123 -3.00 -1.49 11.16
CA PRO A 123 -3.87 -0.44 11.69
C PRO A 123 -4.84 0.12 10.66
N LEU A 124 -4.50 0.03 9.36
CA LEU A 124 -5.36 0.50 8.29
C LEU A 124 -6.68 -0.27 8.24
N LEU A 125 -6.67 -1.56 8.61
CA LEU A 125 -7.87 -2.39 8.55
C LEU A 125 -9.00 -1.84 9.40
N GLU A 126 -8.69 -1.31 10.58
CA GLU A 126 -9.70 -0.72 11.46
C GLU A 126 -10.32 0.52 10.81
N LYS A 127 -9.50 1.33 10.14
CA LYS A 127 -9.98 2.52 9.45
C LYS A 127 -10.84 2.15 8.24
N LEU A 128 -10.46 1.12 7.51
CA LEU A 128 -11.27 0.61 6.41
C LEU A 128 -12.59 0.03 6.92
N TYR A 129 -12.56 -0.65 8.07
CA TYR A 129 -13.76 -1.20 8.69
C TYR A 129 -14.78 -0.10 8.99
N LYS A 130 -14.32 1.02 9.55
CA LYS A 130 -15.18 2.16 9.83
C LYS A 130 -15.78 2.73 8.55
N LYS A 131 -14.98 2.82 7.49
CA LYS A 131 -15.47 3.31 6.21
C LYS A 131 -16.57 2.42 5.64
N HIS A 132 -16.40 1.10 5.72
CA HIS A 132 -17.36 0.16 5.16
C HIS A 132 -18.65 0.04 5.98
N LYS A 133 -18.65 0.54 7.21
CA LYS A 133 -19.85 0.57 8.04
C LYS A 133 -20.78 1.74 7.72
N GLU A 134 -20.29 2.76 7.07
CA GLU A 134 -21.04 3.96 6.74
C GLU A 134 -22.01 3.72 5.57
#